data_9fc35c38d6dd935c31778fede7bfcd08
#
_entry.id   9fc35c38d6dd935c31778fede7bfcd08
#
_cell.length_a   1.000
_cell.length_b   1.000
_cell.length_c   1.000
_cell.angle_alpha   90.00
_cell.angle_beta   90.00
_cell.angle_gamma   90.00
#
_symmetry.space_group_name_H-M   'P 1'
#
loop_
_entity.id
_entity.type
_entity.pdbx_description
1 polymer ?
#
loop_
_entity_poly.entity_id
_entity_poly.type
_entity_poly.pdbx_seq_one_letter_code
_entity_poly.pdbx_strand_id
1 'polypeptide(L)'
;MGGQRQEKNNLDDSAVLESITSQWWSFSSFVPLVSGALWLWLAASSGLPAVLLGAVPGALLLGTGLSGLLWAVESRTFQYMALASALGGILSVPAIFVIGPVGALVLGLGSAASFLATGYLALGQHRCPASVPAPDTGPALAARAAVNELMMCGLILTSWPVVVGTIAVRVQREATEAYALFEEMNWFSEPATYHKNPPPLEEPEIETVEHRGREIERLTFDSFYEPHEDEPGRERWLSYRRNPTVCAWILRHKDEQRPWLICVHGIRMGTLNKSLLRFQPEYLHEELGLNLIMPVLPMHGPRDPGGLISGERTLSGDAMDTLHTGAQAVWDLRRIVWWLRQCEDAPTIGALGHSLGGYAVSLLASLEENLDCVVAGNPAVDPSHLFWANAPAIATHSLSAEGIREETIKALLRPVSPLALEPVVPHERRAIFAGVVDRVVPPVQAHSLWRHWDEPRIAWYQGAHQRFIRASEGREVLEETLRAADMLPEETTGTASHSA
;
A
#
# COMPACT_ATOMS: atom_id res chain seq x y z
N MET A 1 -18.04 19.20 -26.71
CA MET A 1 -18.71 19.08 -25.40
C MET A 1 -17.84 18.44 -24.31
N GLY A 2 -16.62 17.99 -24.63
CA GLY A 2 -15.68 17.40 -23.64
C GLY A 2 -14.86 18.39 -22.79
N GLY A 3 -14.60 19.60 -23.29
CA GLY A 3 -13.74 20.56 -22.57
C GLY A 3 -14.36 21.23 -21.34
N GLN A 4 -15.68 21.39 -21.33
CA GLN A 4 -16.37 22.00 -20.17
C GLN A 4 -16.59 21.04 -18.98
N ARG A 5 -16.50 19.72 -19.20
CA ARG A 5 -16.55 18.72 -18.12
C ARG A 5 -15.22 18.62 -17.37
N GLN A 6 -14.10 18.80 -18.09
CA GLN A 6 -12.76 18.76 -17.50
C GLN A 6 -12.45 20.00 -16.65
N GLU A 7 -12.94 21.18 -17.06
CA GLU A 7 -12.77 22.41 -16.28
C GLU A 7 -13.67 22.47 -15.03
N LYS A 8 -14.86 21.84 -15.07
CA LYS A 8 -15.75 21.73 -13.92
C LYS A 8 -15.23 20.74 -12.86
N ASN A 9 -14.53 19.67 -13.26
CA ASN A 9 -13.92 18.74 -12.33
C ASN A 9 -12.69 19.32 -11.61
N ASN A 10 -11.95 20.23 -12.24
CA ASN A 10 -10.79 20.87 -11.59
C ASN A 10 -11.17 21.97 -10.58
N LEU A 11 -12.41 22.46 -10.59
CA LEU A 11 -12.87 23.50 -9.66
C LEU A 11 -13.58 22.96 -8.41
N ASP A 12 -14.09 21.71 -8.46
CA ASP A 12 -14.72 21.07 -7.31
C ASP A 12 -13.74 20.27 -6.43
N ASP A 13 -12.57 19.89 -6.94
CA ASP A 13 -11.51 19.21 -6.15
C ASP A 13 -10.74 20.15 -5.21
N SER A 14 -10.94 21.46 -5.33
CA SER A 14 -10.54 22.43 -4.29
C SER A 14 -11.55 22.50 -3.12
N ALA A 15 -12.54 21.58 -3.07
CA ALA A 15 -13.46 21.47 -1.96
C ALA A 15 -12.65 21.26 -0.67
N VAL A 16 -12.52 22.35 0.03
CA VAL A 16 -12.04 22.59 1.38
C VAL A 16 -11.72 21.29 2.12
N LEU A 17 -10.45 20.96 2.19
CA LEU A 17 -9.93 19.98 3.13
C LEU A 17 -10.22 20.55 4.54
N GLU A 18 -11.33 20.15 5.14
CA GLU A 18 -11.64 20.50 6.50
C GLU A 18 -10.59 19.89 7.43
N SER A 19 -9.76 20.73 8.01
CA SER A 19 -8.86 20.28 9.06
C SER A 19 -9.68 20.07 10.33
N ILE A 20 -9.68 18.85 10.86
CA ILE A 20 -10.20 18.56 12.20
C ILE A 20 -9.20 19.18 13.19
N THR A 21 -9.22 20.49 13.34
CA THR A 21 -8.43 21.21 14.35
C THR A 21 -9.14 21.08 15.70
N SER A 22 -8.89 19.99 16.40
CA SER A 22 -9.21 19.96 17.83
C SER A 22 -8.10 20.67 18.60
N GLN A 23 -8.44 21.49 19.58
CA GLN A 23 -7.49 22.16 20.47
C GLN A 23 -6.60 21.18 21.26
N TRP A 24 -6.90 19.90 21.22
CA TRP A 24 -6.17 18.81 21.91
C TRP A 24 -4.79 18.53 21.31
N TRP A 25 -4.50 18.91 20.07
CA TRP A 25 -3.19 18.63 19.44
C TRP A 25 -2.03 19.31 20.17
N SER A 26 -2.21 20.55 20.66
CA SER A 26 -1.16 21.27 21.36
C SER A 26 -0.79 20.63 22.70
N PHE A 27 -1.77 20.14 23.46
CA PHE A 27 -1.53 19.43 24.73
C PHE A 27 -0.86 18.07 24.52
N SER A 28 -1.21 17.35 23.45
CA SER A 28 -0.59 16.07 23.14
C SER A 28 0.91 16.18 22.85
N SER A 29 1.41 17.33 22.37
CA SER A 29 2.84 17.59 22.14
C SER A 29 3.65 17.73 23.43
N PHE A 30 3.03 18.07 24.57
CA PHE A 30 3.71 18.12 25.87
C PHE A 30 4.06 16.73 26.39
N VAL A 31 3.31 15.69 26.02
CA VAL A 31 3.54 14.33 26.53
C VAL A 31 4.92 13.79 26.11
N PRO A 32 5.29 13.76 24.80
CA PRO A 32 6.62 13.33 24.40
C PRO A 32 7.73 14.24 24.91
N LEU A 33 7.49 15.55 25.03
CA LEU A 33 8.45 16.49 25.59
C LEU A 33 8.79 16.16 27.05
N VAL A 34 7.79 15.97 27.91
CA VAL A 34 7.97 15.60 29.33
C VAL A 34 8.60 14.21 29.44
N SER A 35 8.15 13.24 28.64
CA SER A 35 8.71 11.89 28.59
C SER A 35 10.19 11.90 28.19
N GLY A 36 10.55 12.70 27.18
CA GLY A 36 11.94 12.86 26.75
C GLY A 36 12.83 13.49 27.82
N ALA A 37 12.34 14.53 28.49
CA ALA A 37 13.05 15.16 29.61
C ALA A 37 13.26 14.18 30.78
N LEU A 38 12.25 13.37 31.12
CA LEU A 38 12.36 12.32 32.14
C LEU A 38 13.38 11.25 31.76
N TRP A 39 13.38 10.79 30.52
CA TRP A 39 14.38 9.85 30.02
C TRP A 39 15.81 10.38 30.18
N LEU A 40 16.08 11.62 29.77
CA LEU A 40 17.40 12.23 29.87
C LEU A 40 17.81 12.47 31.33
N TRP A 41 16.88 12.94 32.16
CA TRP A 41 17.15 13.21 33.57
C TRP A 41 17.46 11.94 34.37
N LEU A 42 16.63 10.90 34.26
CA LEU A 42 16.85 9.63 34.95
C LEU A 42 18.10 8.91 34.42
N ALA A 43 18.36 8.97 33.15
CA ALA A 43 19.58 8.42 32.57
C ALA A 43 20.83 9.11 33.10
N ALA A 44 20.85 10.46 33.15
CA ALA A 44 21.98 11.23 33.63
C ALA A 44 22.23 11.02 35.15
N SER A 45 21.17 10.82 35.93
CA SER A 45 21.27 10.59 37.37
C SER A 45 21.70 9.15 37.76
N SER A 46 21.59 8.19 36.83
CA SER A 46 21.85 6.77 37.08
C SER A 46 23.19 6.25 36.50
N GLY A 47 23.99 7.13 35.90
CA GLY A 47 25.35 6.83 35.42
C GLY A 47 25.44 6.43 33.95
N LEU A 48 26.68 6.17 33.48
CA LEU A 48 27.00 5.98 32.06
C LEU A 48 26.19 4.89 31.35
N PRO A 49 25.97 3.68 31.92
CA PRO A 49 25.15 2.66 31.26
C PRO A 49 23.71 3.12 31.02
N ALA A 50 23.12 3.87 31.93
CA ALA A 50 21.78 4.43 31.81
C ALA A 50 21.74 5.53 30.70
N VAL A 51 22.79 6.35 30.61
CA VAL A 51 22.93 7.38 29.56
C VAL A 51 23.02 6.73 28.20
N LEU A 52 23.82 5.68 28.03
CA LEU A 52 23.93 4.95 26.74
C LEU A 52 22.59 4.34 26.32
N LEU A 53 21.79 3.89 27.29
CA LEU A 53 20.47 3.32 27.02
C LEU A 53 19.41 4.38 26.68
N GLY A 54 19.40 5.50 27.44
CA GLY A 54 18.30 6.46 27.45
C GLY A 54 18.51 7.72 26.58
N ALA A 55 19.75 8.00 26.15
CA ALA A 55 20.06 9.24 25.43
C ALA A 55 19.30 9.36 24.11
N VAL A 56 19.24 8.28 23.32
CA VAL A 56 18.59 8.29 22.00
C VAL A 56 17.07 8.46 22.11
N PRO A 57 16.31 7.60 22.82
CA PRO A 57 14.88 7.78 22.96
C PRO A 57 14.52 9.10 23.63
N GLY A 58 15.27 9.50 24.66
CA GLY A 58 15.06 10.76 25.37
C GLY A 58 15.24 11.99 24.49
N ALA A 59 16.35 12.07 23.74
CA ALA A 59 16.62 13.18 22.85
C ALA A 59 15.62 13.26 21.68
N LEU A 60 15.24 12.13 21.10
CA LEU A 60 14.25 12.08 20.03
C LEU A 60 12.85 12.48 20.53
N LEU A 61 12.40 12.00 21.71
CA LEU A 61 11.10 12.40 22.28
C LEU A 61 11.10 13.88 22.64
N LEU A 62 12.16 14.38 23.27
CA LEU A 62 12.28 15.80 23.61
C LEU A 62 12.27 16.67 22.35
N GLY A 63 13.09 16.32 21.37
CA GLY A 63 13.21 17.08 20.12
C GLY A 63 11.93 17.08 19.29
N THR A 64 11.26 15.93 19.15
CA THR A 64 9.99 15.85 18.42
C THR A 64 8.84 16.54 19.15
N GLY A 65 8.78 16.45 20.49
CA GLY A 65 7.81 17.19 21.30
C GLY A 65 8.01 18.71 21.20
N LEU A 66 9.27 19.17 21.23
CA LEU A 66 9.61 20.58 21.07
C LEU A 66 9.29 21.08 19.64
N SER A 67 9.61 20.27 18.61
CA SER A 67 9.25 20.57 17.24
C SER A 67 7.74 20.74 17.06
N GLY A 68 6.95 19.85 17.68
CA GLY A 68 5.49 19.92 17.63
C GLY A 68 4.88 21.15 18.32
N LEU A 69 5.61 21.79 19.25
CA LEU A 69 5.17 23.01 19.92
C LEU A 69 5.59 24.30 19.22
N LEU A 70 6.76 24.31 18.57
CA LEU A 70 7.38 25.52 18.06
C LEU A 70 7.15 25.76 16.56
N TRP A 71 6.93 24.70 15.80
CA TRP A 71 6.77 24.79 14.34
C TRP A 71 5.49 24.13 13.85
N ALA A 72 5.02 24.53 12.66
CA ALA A 72 3.99 23.76 11.96
C ALA A 72 4.51 22.34 11.71
N VAL A 73 3.80 21.36 12.26
CA VAL A 73 4.32 19.99 12.34
C VAL A 73 4.29 19.34 10.96
N GLU A 74 5.46 18.97 10.46
CA GLU A 74 5.56 18.09 9.31
C GLU A 74 5.20 16.64 9.69
N SER A 75 4.63 15.89 8.76
CA SER A 75 4.26 14.47 8.96
C SER A 75 5.43 13.62 9.46
N ARG A 76 6.66 13.96 9.09
CA ARG A 76 7.90 13.31 9.53
C ARG A 76 8.15 13.40 11.04
N THR A 77 7.73 14.49 11.67
CA THR A 77 7.84 14.65 13.13
C THR A 77 7.08 13.54 13.85
N PHE A 78 5.88 13.17 13.36
CA PHE A 78 5.10 12.07 13.96
C PHE A 78 5.75 10.71 13.76
N GLN A 79 6.37 10.49 12.61
CA GLN A 79 7.11 9.26 12.31
C GLN A 79 8.27 9.06 13.29
N TYR A 80 9.08 10.09 13.51
CA TYR A 80 10.18 10.04 14.48
C TYR A 80 9.67 9.98 15.93
N MET A 81 8.57 10.65 16.26
CA MET A 81 7.93 10.58 17.56
C MET A 81 7.40 9.16 17.86
N ALA A 82 6.77 8.51 16.88
CA ALA A 82 6.33 7.13 16.99
C ALA A 82 7.51 6.17 17.19
N LEU A 83 8.58 6.34 16.43
CA LEU A 83 9.81 5.56 16.55
C LEU A 83 10.45 5.74 17.95
N ALA A 84 10.61 6.99 18.38
CA ALA A 84 11.19 7.31 19.69
C ALA A 84 10.37 6.73 20.85
N SER A 85 9.04 6.82 20.74
CA SER A 85 8.12 6.27 21.73
C SER A 85 8.19 4.73 21.79
N ALA A 86 8.25 4.06 20.63
CA ALA A 86 8.39 2.61 20.55
C ALA A 86 9.75 2.15 21.09
N LEU A 87 10.85 2.83 20.73
CA LEU A 87 12.18 2.57 21.28
C LEU A 87 12.21 2.77 22.79
N GLY A 88 11.64 3.87 23.31
CA GLY A 88 11.54 4.13 24.72
C GLY A 88 10.76 3.05 25.46
N GLY A 89 9.66 2.58 24.90
CA GLY A 89 8.89 1.46 25.44
C GLY A 89 9.71 0.17 25.52
N ILE A 90 10.41 -0.20 24.45
CA ILE A 90 11.27 -1.39 24.40
C ILE A 90 12.45 -1.26 25.39
N LEU A 91 13.13 -0.12 25.39
CA LEU A 91 14.32 0.12 26.22
C LEU A 91 13.99 0.34 27.70
N SER A 92 12.73 0.61 28.06
CA SER A 92 12.29 0.66 29.45
C SER A 92 12.44 -0.71 30.15
N VAL A 93 12.41 -1.82 29.41
CA VAL A 93 12.60 -3.16 29.99
C VAL A 93 14.02 -3.35 30.53
N PRO A 94 15.10 -3.20 29.75
CA PRO A 94 16.47 -3.29 30.29
C PRO A 94 16.80 -2.11 31.24
N ALA A 95 16.07 -1.01 31.20
CA ALA A 95 16.25 0.10 32.16
C ALA A 95 15.99 -0.31 33.64
N ILE A 96 15.27 -1.40 33.88
CA ILE A 96 15.07 -1.97 35.22
C ILE A 96 16.40 -2.24 35.93
N PHE A 97 17.43 -2.69 35.17
CA PHE A 97 18.73 -3.06 35.71
C PHE A 97 19.68 -1.88 35.93
N VAL A 98 19.45 -0.73 35.28
CA VAL A 98 20.36 0.42 35.31
C VAL A 98 19.75 1.66 35.96
N ILE A 99 18.42 1.80 35.93
CA ILE A 99 17.68 2.93 36.53
C ILE A 99 16.82 2.46 37.71
N GLY A 100 16.54 1.17 37.79
CA GLY A 100 15.67 0.56 38.80
C GLY A 100 14.21 0.43 38.36
N PRO A 101 13.41 -0.42 39.05
CA PRO A 101 12.08 -0.83 38.56
C PRO A 101 11.08 0.33 38.53
N VAL A 102 11.11 1.24 39.45
CA VAL A 102 10.18 2.39 39.47
C VAL A 102 10.51 3.37 38.36
N GLY A 103 11.80 3.70 38.16
CA GLY A 103 12.22 4.56 37.07
C GLY A 103 11.87 3.95 35.70
N ALA A 104 12.14 2.67 35.51
CA ALA A 104 11.82 1.93 34.28
C ALA A 104 10.32 1.92 34.01
N LEU A 105 9.47 1.72 35.01
CA LEU A 105 8.02 1.78 34.89
C LEU A 105 7.54 3.18 34.45
N VAL A 106 8.04 4.23 35.06
CA VAL A 106 7.71 5.62 34.71
C VAL A 106 8.10 5.92 33.26
N LEU A 107 9.30 5.50 32.85
CA LEU A 107 9.78 5.67 31.47
C LEU A 107 8.95 4.87 30.44
N GLY A 108 8.57 3.65 30.78
CA GLY A 108 7.71 2.81 29.95
C GLY A 108 6.31 3.42 29.75
N LEU A 109 5.68 3.86 30.85
CA LEU A 109 4.37 4.52 30.81
C LEU A 109 4.43 5.87 30.06
N GLY A 110 5.47 6.66 30.27
CA GLY A 110 5.69 7.90 29.53
C GLY A 110 5.86 7.66 28.02
N SER A 111 6.61 6.63 27.66
CA SER A 111 6.79 6.24 26.26
C SER A 111 5.49 5.75 25.62
N ALA A 112 4.70 4.93 26.33
CA ALA A 112 3.38 4.48 25.88
C ALA A 112 2.40 5.65 25.72
N ALA A 113 2.38 6.58 26.65
CA ALA A 113 1.58 7.80 26.57
C ALA A 113 2.01 8.67 25.38
N SER A 114 3.33 8.79 25.13
CA SER A 114 3.88 9.51 23.98
C SER A 114 3.49 8.85 22.65
N PHE A 115 3.47 7.52 22.58
CA PHE A 115 3.01 6.78 21.41
C PHE A 115 1.54 7.07 21.11
N LEU A 116 0.68 7.06 22.13
CA LEU A 116 -0.73 7.39 21.98
C LEU A 116 -0.93 8.87 21.59
N ALA A 117 -0.17 9.78 22.20
CA ALA A 117 -0.18 11.20 21.86
C ALA A 117 0.20 11.44 20.39
N THR A 118 1.19 10.70 19.87
CA THR A 118 1.57 10.73 18.46
C THR A 118 0.36 10.40 17.55
N GLY A 119 -0.42 9.38 17.91
CA GLY A 119 -1.62 9.02 17.16
C GLY A 119 -2.67 10.12 17.17
N TYR A 120 -2.93 10.76 18.31
CA TYR A 120 -3.86 11.89 18.39
C TYR A 120 -3.39 13.09 17.56
N LEU A 121 -2.09 13.38 17.56
CA LEU A 121 -1.51 14.44 16.74
C LEU A 121 -1.65 14.12 15.24
N ALA A 122 -1.41 12.88 14.85
CA ALA A 122 -1.58 12.43 13.47
C ALA A 122 -3.04 12.53 13.00
N LEU A 123 -4.00 12.14 13.87
CA LEU A 123 -5.44 12.29 13.60
C LEU A 123 -5.84 13.76 13.46
N GLY A 124 -5.32 14.65 14.30
CA GLY A 124 -5.62 16.08 14.25
C GLY A 124 -5.13 16.80 12.99
N GLN A 125 -4.15 16.23 12.28
CA GLN A 125 -3.65 16.76 11.00
C GLN A 125 -4.19 16.00 9.77
N HIS A 126 -5.07 15.05 10.01
CA HIS A 126 -5.63 14.26 8.93
C HIS A 126 -6.55 15.13 8.06
N ARG A 127 -6.24 15.20 6.77
CA ARG A 127 -7.04 15.94 5.78
C ARG A 127 -7.59 14.95 4.77
N CYS A 128 -8.90 14.93 4.64
CA CYS A 128 -9.61 14.06 3.71
C CYS A 128 -10.64 14.87 2.91
N PRO A 129 -10.99 14.40 1.69
CA PRO A 129 -12.17 14.90 1.00
C PRO A 129 -13.42 14.80 1.88
N ALA A 130 -14.36 15.72 1.70
CA ALA A 130 -15.59 15.78 2.52
C ALA A 130 -16.47 14.52 2.45
N SER A 131 -16.33 13.72 1.37
CA SER A 131 -17.01 12.44 1.19
C SER A 131 -16.40 11.28 1.98
N VAL A 132 -15.19 11.44 2.52
CA VAL A 132 -14.55 10.45 3.38
C VAL A 132 -15.06 10.65 4.82
N PRO A 133 -15.54 9.60 5.50
CA PRO A 133 -16.03 9.72 6.87
C PRO A 133 -14.95 10.26 7.82
N ALA A 134 -15.37 11.10 8.75
CA ALA A 134 -14.47 11.59 9.78
C ALA A 134 -13.94 10.44 10.66
N PRO A 135 -12.67 10.46 11.04
CA PRO A 135 -12.12 9.46 11.93
C PRO A 135 -12.69 9.60 13.34
N ASP A 136 -12.92 8.46 13.99
CA ASP A 136 -13.24 8.43 15.42
C ASP A 136 -12.09 8.99 16.25
N THR A 137 -12.41 9.61 17.38
CA THR A 137 -11.42 10.22 18.29
C THR A 137 -11.00 9.29 19.43
N GLY A 138 -11.34 8.00 19.35
CA GLY A 138 -11.05 7.02 20.40
C GLY A 138 -9.56 6.63 20.51
N PRO A 139 -9.10 6.21 21.71
CA PRO A 139 -7.69 5.83 21.92
C PRO A 139 -7.25 4.63 21.07
N ALA A 140 -8.16 3.75 20.72
CA ALA A 140 -7.87 2.60 19.86
C ALA A 140 -7.51 3.05 18.42
N LEU A 141 -8.18 4.07 17.89
CA LEU A 141 -7.86 4.61 16.56
C LEU A 141 -6.57 5.43 16.60
N ALA A 142 -6.35 6.22 17.66
CA ALA A 142 -5.09 6.93 17.89
C ALA A 142 -3.89 5.95 17.96
N ALA A 143 -4.00 4.83 18.68
CA ALA A 143 -2.94 3.82 18.70
C ALA A 143 -2.67 3.24 17.31
N ARG A 144 -3.70 2.99 16.50
CA ARG A 144 -3.55 2.52 15.10
C ARG A 144 -2.88 3.56 14.21
N ALA A 145 -3.22 4.85 14.39
CA ALA A 145 -2.57 5.94 13.68
C ALA A 145 -1.07 6.01 14.05
N ALA A 146 -0.72 5.87 15.34
CA ALA A 146 0.67 5.84 15.78
C ALA A 146 1.45 4.63 15.21
N VAL A 147 0.85 3.44 15.17
CA VAL A 147 1.43 2.26 14.49
C VAL A 147 1.68 2.55 13.02
N ASN A 148 0.77 3.24 12.36
CA ASN A 148 0.89 3.61 10.96
C ASN A 148 2.06 4.59 10.73
N GLU A 149 2.24 5.59 11.59
CA GLU A 149 3.41 6.50 11.55
C GLU A 149 4.72 5.73 11.77
N LEU A 150 4.76 4.77 12.70
CA LEU A 150 5.92 3.91 12.91
C LEU A 150 6.24 3.05 11.68
N MET A 151 5.20 2.52 11.02
CA MET A 151 5.38 1.79 9.75
C MET A 151 5.93 2.69 8.65
N MET A 152 5.41 3.91 8.51
CA MET A 152 5.93 4.88 7.54
C MET A 152 7.39 5.21 7.81
N CYS A 153 7.76 5.43 9.08
CA CYS A 153 9.15 5.62 9.47
C CYS A 153 10.02 4.44 9.02
N GLY A 154 9.60 3.20 9.30
CA GLY A 154 10.28 1.99 8.89
C GLY A 154 10.37 1.85 7.36
N LEU A 155 9.30 2.19 6.65
CA LEU A 155 9.27 2.18 5.18
C LEU A 155 10.31 3.16 4.61
N ILE A 156 10.33 4.39 5.10
CA ILE A 156 11.24 5.44 4.66
C ILE A 156 12.70 5.08 4.96
N LEU A 157 13.01 4.70 6.20
CA LEU A 157 14.38 4.37 6.62
C LEU A 157 14.99 3.21 5.84
N THR A 158 14.17 2.30 5.34
CA THR A 158 14.61 1.09 4.65
C THR A 158 14.49 1.15 3.12
N SER A 159 13.79 2.15 2.56
CA SER A 159 13.72 2.41 1.11
C SER A 159 14.70 3.50 0.65
N TRP A 160 15.42 4.07 1.59
CA TRP A 160 16.20 5.28 1.45
C TRP A 160 17.45 5.27 0.56
N PRO A 161 18.22 4.19 0.38
CA PRO A 161 19.52 4.30 -0.29
C PRO A 161 19.47 4.66 -1.78
N VAL A 162 18.29 4.75 -2.39
CA VAL A 162 18.17 4.59 -3.85
C VAL A 162 18.25 5.87 -4.67
N VAL A 163 17.92 7.06 -4.16
CA VAL A 163 17.89 8.26 -5.01
C VAL A 163 18.78 9.39 -4.46
N VAL A 164 20.09 9.30 -4.68
CA VAL A 164 21.01 10.44 -4.44
C VAL A 164 22.03 10.56 -5.57
N GLY A 165 22.33 11.76 -6.01
CA GLY A 165 23.42 12.07 -6.92
C GLY A 165 23.30 11.45 -8.31
N THR A 166 24.16 10.50 -8.66
CA THR A 166 24.21 9.88 -10.00
C THR A 166 22.92 9.19 -10.44
N ILE A 167 22.09 8.75 -9.50
CA ILE A 167 20.78 8.16 -9.80
C ILE A 167 19.79 9.23 -10.25
N ALA A 168 19.78 10.41 -9.62
CA ALA A 168 18.90 11.51 -10.02
C ALA A 168 19.20 11.98 -11.45
N VAL A 169 20.49 12.11 -11.81
CA VAL A 169 20.91 12.44 -13.18
C VAL A 169 20.45 11.39 -14.19
N ARG A 170 20.55 10.09 -13.84
CA ARG A 170 20.08 9.02 -14.71
C ARG A 170 18.55 9.07 -14.87
N VAL A 171 17.80 9.23 -13.78
CA VAL A 171 16.34 9.35 -13.79
C VAL A 171 15.91 10.53 -14.67
N GLN A 172 16.60 11.67 -14.57
CA GLN A 172 16.34 12.84 -15.41
C GLN A 172 16.54 12.54 -16.90
N ARG A 173 17.66 11.91 -17.27
CA ARG A 173 17.93 11.54 -18.65
C ARG A 173 16.87 10.58 -19.18
N GLU A 174 16.62 9.47 -18.46
CA GLU A 174 15.62 8.47 -18.84
C GLU A 174 14.20 9.07 -18.91
N ALA A 175 13.86 9.99 -18.00
CA ALA A 175 12.58 10.70 -18.03
C ALA A 175 12.44 11.58 -19.28
N THR A 176 13.50 12.25 -19.69
CA THR A 176 13.48 13.10 -20.90
C THR A 176 13.35 12.26 -22.16
N GLU A 177 14.10 11.16 -22.26
CA GLU A 177 14.03 10.21 -23.38
C GLU A 177 12.66 9.55 -23.45
N ALA A 178 12.12 9.09 -22.31
CA ALA A 178 10.80 8.48 -22.21
C ALA A 178 9.68 9.46 -22.59
N TYR A 179 9.79 10.71 -22.17
CA TYR A 179 8.79 11.73 -22.52
C TYR A 179 8.67 11.92 -24.03
N ALA A 180 9.80 12.02 -24.73
CA ALA A 180 9.83 12.16 -26.18
C ALA A 180 9.23 10.92 -26.89
N LEU A 181 9.61 9.72 -26.44
CA LEU A 181 9.07 8.47 -26.98
C LEU A 181 7.55 8.35 -26.74
N PHE A 182 7.06 8.69 -25.54
CA PHE A 182 5.64 8.56 -25.18
C PHE A 182 4.77 9.55 -25.95
N GLU A 183 5.31 10.74 -26.24
CA GLU A 183 4.65 11.71 -27.13
C GLU A 183 4.58 11.22 -28.55
N GLU A 184 5.67 10.67 -29.13
CA GLU A 184 5.73 10.07 -30.46
C GLU A 184 4.75 8.90 -30.59
N MET A 185 4.69 8.03 -29.59
CA MET A 185 3.83 6.84 -29.55
C MET A 185 2.38 7.14 -29.16
N ASN A 186 2.03 8.38 -28.84
CA ASN A 186 0.73 8.82 -28.33
C ASN A 186 0.29 8.17 -27.00
N TRP A 187 1.21 7.64 -26.19
CA TRP A 187 0.87 6.98 -24.92
C TRP A 187 0.37 7.93 -23.85
N PHE A 188 0.58 9.22 -23.99
CA PHE A 188 -0.05 10.23 -23.12
C PHE A 188 -1.53 10.43 -23.40
N SER A 189 -1.95 10.38 -24.65
CA SER A 189 -3.36 10.54 -25.05
C SER A 189 -4.12 9.23 -25.08
N GLU A 190 -3.46 8.15 -25.48
CA GLU A 190 -4.04 6.79 -25.61
C GLU A 190 -3.24 5.77 -24.78
N PRO A 191 -3.25 5.89 -23.43
CA PRO A 191 -2.40 5.09 -22.54
C PRO A 191 -2.64 3.57 -22.65
N ALA A 192 -3.83 3.14 -23.01
CA ALA A 192 -4.13 1.71 -23.20
C ALA A 192 -3.27 1.07 -24.31
N THR A 193 -2.86 1.83 -25.33
CA THR A 193 -2.06 1.33 -26.47
C THR A 193 -0.62 0.98 -26.09
N TYR A 194 -0.16 1.42 -24.94
CA TYR A 194 1.11 0.99 -24.36
C TYR A 194 1.13 -0.52 -24.07
N HIS A 195 0.00 -1.08 -23.67
CA HIS A 195 -0.08 -2.46 -23.22
C HIS A 195 -0.22 -3.43 -24.40
N LYS A 196 0.82 -4.24 -24.61
CA LYS A 196 0.77 -5.36 -25.55
C LYS A 196 -0.12 -6.48 -25.00
N ASN A 197 -0.64 -7.33 -25.89
CA ASN A 197 -1.32 -8.55 -25.47
C ASN A 197 -0.28 -9.61 -25.06
N PRO A 198 -0.36 -10.14 -23.83
CA PRO A 198 0.56 -11.17 -23.40
C PRO A 198 0.29 -12.51 -24.12
N PRO A 199 1.32 -13.36 -24.31
CA PRO A 199 1.12 -14.70 -24.85
C PRO A 199 0.32 -15.56 -23.86
N PRO A 200 -0.39 -16.60 -24.36
CA PRO A 200 -1.05 -17.60 -23.52
C PRO A 200 -0.13 -18.20 -22.46
N LEU A 201 -0.70 -18.61 -21.32
CA LEU A 201 -0.02 -19.41 -20.30
C LEU A 201 -0.57 -20.83 -20.35
N GLU A 202 -0.04 -21.66 -21.25
CA GLU A 202 -0.59 -22.99 -21.52
C GLU A 202 -0.11 -24.03 -20.50
N GLU A 203 1.17 -24.05 -20.18
CA GLU A 203 1.81 -25.11 -19.39
C GLU A 203 2.71 -24.50 -18.29
N PRO A 204 2.14 -23.93 -17.19
CA PRO A 204 2.94 -23.52 -16.04
C PRO A 204 3.47 -24.76 -15.28
N GLU A 205 4.61 -24.64 -14.65
CA GLU A 205 5.09 -25.66 -13.71
C GLU A 205 4.30 -25.54 -12.41
N ILE A 206 3.72 -26.66 -11.95
CA ILE A 206 2.97 -26.74 -10.69
C ILE A 206 3.58 -27.81 -9.81
N GLU A 207 4.01 -27.44 -8.62
CA GLU A 207 4.51 -28.38 -7.60
C GLU A 207 3.74 -28.22 -6.29
N THR A 208 3.49 -29.35 -5.62
CA THR A 208 2.85 -29.36 -4.29
C THR A 208 3.90 -29.12 -3.21
N VAL A 209 3.63 -28.16 -2.34
CA VAL A 209 4.47 -27.80 -1.19
C VAL A 209 3.66 -27.98 0.09
N GLU A 210 4.20 -28.73 1.03
CA GLU A 210 3.58 -28.82 2.36
C GLU A 210 4.00 -27.61 3.22
N HIS A 211 3.01 -26.91 3.76
CA HIS A 211 3.24 -25.76 4.64
C HIS A 211 2.33 -25.82 5.87
N ARG A 212 2.92 -26.06 7.06
CA ARG A 212 2.20 -26.15 8.35
C ARG A 212 1.02 -27.14 8.34
N GLY A 213 1.22 -28.30 7.70
CA GLY A 213 0.19 -29.34 7.60
C GLY A 213 -0.88 -29.08 6.55
N ARG A 214 -0.72 -28.09 5.69
CA ARG A 214 -1.60 -27.76 4.56
C ARG A 214 -0.86 -27.98 3.24
N GLU A 215 -1.48 -28.68 2.31
CA GLU A 215 -1.00 -28.77 0.94
C GLU A 215 -1.28 -27.46 0.22
N ILE A 216 -0.25 -26.85 -0.39
CA ILE A 216 -0.32 -25.63 -1.18
C ILE A 216 0.39 -25.91 -2.48
N GLU A 217 -0.17 -25.50 -3.60
CA GLU A 217 0.52 -25.60 -4.87
C GLU A 217 1.33 -24.33 -5.14
N ARG A 218 2.52 -24.51 -5.70
CA ARG A 218 3.34 -23.43 -6.24
C ARG A 218 3.33 -23.49 -7.74
N LEU A 219 2.77 -22.50 -8.38
CA LEU A 219 2.80 -22.30 -9.82
C LEU A 219 3.98 -21.43 -10.19
N THR A 220 4.75 -21.83 -11.23
CA THR A 220 5.88 -21.06 -11.78
C THR A 220 5.81 -21.00 -13.29
N PHE A 221 6.17 -19.85 -13.88
CA PHE A 221 6.26 -19.67 -15.34
C PHE A 221 7.16 -18.48 -15.70
N ASP A 222 7.66 -18.45 -16.90
CA ASP A 222 8.39 -17.28 -17.42
C ASP A 222 7.42 -16.18 -17.85
N SER A 223 7.66 -14.96 -17.38
CA SER A 223 6.83 -13.77 -17.67
C SER A 223 6.78 -13.45 -19.17
N PHE A 224 7.90 -13.60 -19.86
CA PHE A 224 8.10 -13.11 -21.24
C PHE A 224 7.76 -11.62 -21.42
N TYR A 225 7.67 -10.85 -20.32
CA TYR A 225 7.52 -9.41 -20.40
C TYR A 225 8.82 -8.76 -20.82
N GLU A 226 8.75 -7.96 -21.85
CA GLU A 226 9.84 -7.08 -22.29
C GLU A 226 9.32 -5.66 -22.49
N PRO A 227 9.98 -4.64 -21.91
CA PRO A 227 9.72 -3.25 -22.27
C PRO A 227 9.77 -3.03 -23.79
N HIS A 228 9.21 -1.95 -24.29
CA HIS A 228 9.31 -1.62 -25.72
C HIS A 228 10.79 -1.41 -26.12
N GLU A 229 11.13 -1.62 -27.41
CA GLU A 229 12.54 -1.70 -27.86
C GLU A 229 13.34 -0.44 -27.53
N ASP A 230 12.76 0.74 -27.75
CA ASP A 230 13.42 2.02 -27.54
C ASP A 230 13.16 2.63 -26.14
N GLU A 231 12.59 1.86 -25.24
CA GLU A 231 12.18 2.35 -23.93
C GLU A 231 13.39 2.54 -23.00
N PRO A 232 13.59 3.73 -22.43
CA PRO A 232 14.66 3.96 -21.47
C PRO A 232 14.57 3.00 -20.28
N GLY A 233 15.72 2.49 -19.84
CA GLY A 233 15.76 1.52 -18.73
C GLY A 233 15.48 0.07 -19.12
N ARG A 234 15.13 -0.25 -20.39
CA ARG A 234 14.88 -1.60 -20.87
C ARG A 234 16.02 -2.57 -20.55
N GLU A 235 17.26 -2.24 -20.87
CA GLU A 235 18.42 -3.12 -20.59
C GLU A 235 18.58 -3.38 -19.09
N ARG A 236 18.38 -2.35 -18.26
CA ARG A 236 18.40 -2.48 -16.82
C ARG A 236 17.29 -3.41 -16.33
N TRP A 237 16.05 -3.24 -16.81
CA TRP A 237 14.93 -4.09 -16.45
C TRP A 237 15.21 -5.56 -16.80
N LEU A 238 15.68 -5.84 -17.99
CA LEU A 238 16.03 -7.18 -18.45
C LEU A 238 17.24 -7.79 -17.72
N SER A 239 18.08 -6.96 -17.09
CA SER A 239 19.20 -7.44 -16.26
C SER A 239 18.78 -8.02 -14.90
N TYR A 240 17.55 -7.82 -14.46
CA TYR A 240 17.01 -8.33 -13.20
C TYR A 240 16.66 -9.83 -13.29
N ARG A 241 17.68 -10.68 -13.24
CA ARG A 241 17.63 -12.11 -13.58
C ARG A 241 16.57 -12.93 -12.84
N ARG A 242 16.13 -12.53 -11.64
CA ARG A 242 15.10 -13.23 -10.86
C ARG A 242 13.69 -12.77 -11.21
N ASN A 243 13.56 -11.58 -11.74
CA ASN A 243 12.26 -10.96 -12.00
C ASN A 243 11.44 -11.65 -13.12
N PRO A 244 12.03 -12.22 -14.18
CA PRO A 244 11.28 -12.90 -15.23
C PRO A 244 10.52 -14.15 -14.76
N THR A 245 10.99 -14.87 -13.73
CA THR A 245 10.29 -16.06 -13.26
C THR A 245 9.16 -15.69 -12.32
N VAL A 246 7.94 -15.81 -12.80
CA VAL A 246 6.72 -15.58 -12.01
C VAL A 246 6.49 -16.75 -11.07
N CYS A 247 6.05 -16.45 -9.85
CA CYS A 247 5.65 -17.43 -8.86
C CYS A 247 4.26 -17.05 -8.32
N ALA A 248 3.40 -18.04 -8.12
CA ALA A 248 2.10 -17.87 -7.45
C ALA A 248 1.83 -19.04 -6.52
N TRP A 249 1.12 -18.79 -5.42
CA TRP A 249 0.65 -19.80 -4.48
C TRP A 249 -0.82 -20.08 -4.72
N ILE A 250 -1.19 -21.36 -4.77
CA ILE A 250 -2.55 -21.79 -5.10
C ILE A 250 -3.12 -22.61 -3.94
N LEU A 251 -4.36 -22.30 -3.58
CA LEU A 251 -5.23 -23.12 -2.75
C LEU A 251 -6.48 -23.44 -3.57
N ARG A 252 -6.66 -24.74 -3.91
CA ARG A 252 -7.82 -25.17 -4.69
C ARG A 252 -8.60 -26.25 -3.98
N HIS A 253 -9.90 -26.27 -4.20
CA HIS A 253 -10.77 -27.41 -3.88
C HIS A 253 -10.65 -28.44 -4.99
N LYS A 254 -10.42 -29.73 -4.62
CA LYS A 254 -10.11 -30.79 -5.59
C LYS A 254 -11.36 -31.42 -6.20
N ASP A 255 -12.51 -31.26 -5.57
CA ASP A 255 -13.71 -32.07 -5.85
C ASP A 255 -14.82 -31.33 -6.61
N GLU A 256 -14.70 -30.01 -6.81
CA GLU A 256 -15.75 -29.19 -7.43
C GLU A 256 -15.16 -28.02 -8.22
N GLN A 257 -15.81 -27.66 -9.33
CA GLN A 257 -15.53 -26.38 -10.00
C GLN A 257 -16.02 -25.23 -9.11
N ARG A 258 -15.10 -24.40 -8.67
CA ARG A 258 -15.38 -23.26 -7.81
C ARG A 258 -14.85 -21.96 -8.41
N PRO A 259 -15.44 -20.83 -8.04
CA PRO A 259 -14.93 -19.50 -8.42
C PRO A 259 -13.48 -19.31 -7.98
N TRP A 260 -12.71 -18.58 -8.78
CA TRP A 260 -11.32 -18.25 -8.48
C TRP A 260 -11.16 -16.80 -8.05
N LEU A 261 -10.39 -16.58 -7.00
CA LEU A 261 -10.03 -15.24 -6.55
C LEU A 261 -8.51 -15.04 -6.65
N ILE A 262 -8.11 -14.08 -7.49
CA ILE A 262 -6.72 -13.65 -7.63
C ILE A 262 -6.41 -12.66 -6.50
N CYS A 263 -5.56 -13.05 -5.56
CA CYS A 263 -5.23 -12.29 -4.37
C CYS A 263 -3.87 -11.58 -4.51
N VAL A 264 -3.86 -10.29 -4.81
CA VAL A 264 -2.66 -9.53 -5.14
C VAL A 264 -2.13 -8.73 -3.94
N HIS A 265 -0.90 -9.04 -3.54
CA HIS A 265 -0.29 -8.52 -2.32
C HIS A 265 0.23 -7.07 -2.43
N GLY A 266 0.48 -6.44 -1.28
CA GLY A 266 1.08 -5.12 -1.16
C GLY A 266 2.62 -5.14 -1.19
N ILE A 267 3.20 -3.93 -1.08
CA ILE A 267 4.66 -3.74 -1.05
C ILE A 267 5.31 -4.56 0.08
N ARG A 268 6.55 -5.03 -0.13
CA ARG A 268 7.35 -5.83 0.83
C ARG A 268 6.77 -7.18 1.22
N MET A 269 5.82 -7.64 0.46
CA MET A 269 5.23 -8.97 0.59
C MET A 269 5.83 -9.97 -0.44
N GLY A 270 5.06 -10.95 -0.90
CA GLY A 270 5.48 -11.91 -1.93
C GLY A 270 6.11 -13.19 -1.37
N THR A 271 6.07 -13.44 -0.07
CA THR A 271 6.37 -14.76 0.51
C THR A 271 5.08 -15.45 0.94
N LEU A 272 5.04 -16.77 0.87
CA LEU A 272 3.87 -17.57 1.24
C LEU A 272 3.28 -17.18 2.60
N ASN A 273 4.10 -17.11 3.64
CA ASN A 273 3.65 -16.75 4.99
C ASN A 273 2.95 -15.39 5.04
N LYS A 274 3.50 -14.39 4.35
CA LYS A 274 2.90 -13.04 4.32
C LYS A 274 1.60 -13.03 3.53
N SER A 275 1.53 -13.78 2.44
CA SER A 275 0.31 -13.89 1.63
C SER A 275 -0.82 -14.59 2.40
N LEU A 276 -0.54 -15.73 3.05
CA LEU A 276 -1.52 -16.42 3.90
C LEU A 276 -2.01 -15.52 5.06
N LEU A 277 -1.09 -14.82 5.74
CA LEU A 277 -1.46 -13.90 6.82
C LEU A 277 -2.33 -12.73 6.33
N ARG A 278 -2.10 -12.25 5.11
CA ARG A 278 -2.84 -11.12 4.52
C ARG A 278 -4.23 -11.52 4.07
N PHE A 279 -4.34 -12.60 3.30
CA PHE A 279 -5.57 -12.99 2.63
C PHE A 279 -6.44 -13.97 3.42
N GLN A 280 -5.99 -14.41 4.61
CA GLN A 280 -6.79 -15.23 5.53
C GLN A 280 -7.53 -16.38 4.81
N PRO A 281 -6.81 -17.42 4.36
CA PRO A 281 -7.42 -18.51 3.60
C PRO A 281 -8.52 -19.25 4.36
N GLU A 282 -8.51 -19.22 5.70
CA GLU A 282 -9.60 -19.73 6.52
C GLU A 282 -10.93 -19.08 6.15
N TYR A 283 -10.90 -17.76 5.90
CA TYR A 283 -12.09 -17.02 5.48
C TYR A 283 -12.38 -17.18 3.98
N LEU A 284 -11.42 -16.83 3.11
CA LEU A 284 -11.68 -16.79 1.66
C LEU A 284 -11.85 -18.20 1.06
N HIS A 285 -11.02 -19.16 1.45
CA HIS A 285 -11.00 -20.50 0.87
C HIS A 285 -11.96 -21.46 1.61
N GLU A 286 -11.90 -21.49 2.97
CA GLU A 286 -12.67 -22.47 3.73
C GLU A 286 -14.11 -22.00 3.99
N GLU A 287 -14.33 -20.74 4.43
CA GLU A 287 -15.68 -20.23 4.73
C GLU A 287 -16.43 -19.83 3.45
N LEU A 288 -15.80 -19.04 2.55
CA LEU A 288 -16.44 -18.60 1.30
C LEU A 288 -16.34 -19.63 0.17
N GLY A 289 -15.52 -20.67 0.31
CA GLY A 289 -15.41 -21.75 -0.65
C GLY A 289 -14.72 -21.41 -1.97
N LEU A 290 -13.90 -20.38 -2.01
CA LEU A 290 -13.21 -19.90 -3.22
C LEU A 290 -11.89 -20.66 -3.46
N ASN A 291 -11.55 -20.89 -4.72
CA ASN A 291 -10.18 -21.19 -5.10
C ASN A 291 -9.37 -19.90 -5.06
N LEU A 292 -8.15 -19.96 -4.50
CA LEU A 292 -7.28 -18.80 -4.38
C LEU A 292 -6.01 -18.98 -5.21
N ILE A 293 -5.62 -17.93 -5.92
CA ILE A 293 -4.27 -17.80 -6.49
C ILE A 293 -3.64 -16.50 -6.00
N MET A 294 -2.45 -16.59 -5.45
CA MET A 294 -1.71 -15.49 -4.81
C MET A 294 -0.41 -15.22 -5.57
N PRO A 295 -0.44 -14.49 -6.69
CA PRO A 295 0.74 -14.19 -7.48
C PRO A 295 1.71 -13.27 -6.73
N VAL A 296 3.00 -13.46 -7.00
CA VAL A 296 4.07 -12.60 -6.53
C VAL A 296 4.33 -11.51 -7.57
N LEU A 297 4.13 -10.26 -7.17
CA LEU A 297 4.37 -9.10 -8.03
C LEU A 297 5.86 -8.99 -8.46
N PRO A 298 6.15 -8.35 -9.59
CA PRO A 298 7.52 -8.05 -10.00
C PRO A 298 8.33 -7.39 -8.89
N MET A 299 9.62 -7.69 -8.81
CA MET A 299 10.56 -7.13 -7.82
C MET A 299 10.29 -7.53 -6.36
N HIS A 300 9.39 -8.50 -6.09
CA HIS A 300 9.05 -8.95 -4.74
C HIS A 300 9.37 -10.43 -4.51
N GLY A 301 9.57 -10.80 -3.25
CA GLY A 301 9.77 -12.20 -2.83
C GLY A 301 10.86 -12.92 -3.63
N PRO A 302 10.57 -14.10 -4.22
CA PRO A 302 11.53 -14.83 -5.06
C PRO A 302 12.01 -14.06 -6.31
N ARG A 303 11.23 -13.09 -6.79
CA ARG A 303 11.51 -12.25 -7.97
C ARG A 303 12.38 -11.05 -7.66
N ASP A 304 12.68 -10.79 -6.39
CA ASP A 304 13.51 -9.65 -5.98
C ASP A 304 14.93 -9.80 -6.54
N PRO A 305 15.45 -8.80 -7.29
CA PRO A 305 16.78 -8.87 -7.88
C PRO A 305 17.93 -8.78 -6.85
N GLY A 306 17.59 -8.56 -5.60
CA GLY A 306 18.51 -8.37 -4.48
C GLY A 306 18.50 -6.93 -3.97
N GLY A 307 18.43 -6.80 -2.67
CA GLY A 307 18.38 -5.55 -1.91
C GLY A 307 18.37 -5.89 -0.42
N LEU A 308 18.25 -4.88 0.42
CA LEU A 308 18.10 -5.07 1.86
C LEU A 308 16.71 -5.59 2.21
N ILE A 309 15.70 -5.13 1.46
CA ILE A 309 14.30 -5.48 1.71
C ILE A 309 13.58 -5.70 0.38
N SER A 310 12.86 -6.82 0.29
CA SER A 310 12.05 -7.18 -0.87
C SER A 310 11.08 -6.06 -1.29
N GLY A 311 11.04 -5.74 -2.59
CA GLY A 311 10.17 -4.72 -3.16
C GLY A 311 10.64 -3.27 -2.93
N GLU A 312 11.85 -3.04 -2.41
CA GLU A 312 12.35 -1.69 -2.14
C GLU A 312 12.47 -0.82 -3.40
N ARG A 313 12.70 -1.46 -4.57
CA ARG A 313 12.87 -0.77 -5.85
C ARG A 313 11.56 -0.25 -6.44
N THR A 314 10.44 -0.81 -6.08
CA THR A 314 9.11 -0.49 -6.66
C THR A 314 8.68 0.97 -6.43
N LEU A 315 9.07 1.56 -5.30
CA LEU A 315 8.78 2.97 -4.94
C LEU A 315 10.07 3.76 -4.67
N SER A 316 11.10 3.51 -5.44
CA SER A 316 12.43 4.09 -5.23
C SER A 316 12.61 5.51 -5.80
N GLY A 317 11.60 6.05 -6.49
CA GLY A 317 11.70 7.29 -7.26
C GLY A 317 12.31 7.10 -8.65
N ASP A 318 12.62 5.87 -9.06
CA ASP A 318 12.97 5.52 -10.43
C ASP A 318 11.68 5.36 -11.25
N ALA A 319 11.41 6.34 -12.12
CA ALA A 319 10.17 6.38 -12.89
C ALA A 319 10.03 5.16 -13.82
N MET A 320 11.12 4.78 -14.50
CA MET A 320 11.08 3.68 -15.47
C MET A 320 10.95 2.32 -14.78
N ASP A 321 11.64 2.07 -13.68
CA ASP A 321 11.46 0.84 -12.91
C ASP A 321 10.05 0.75 -12.30
N THR A 322 9.47 1.88 -11.90
CA THR A 322 8.07 1.94 -11.42
C THR A 322 7.08 1.65 -12.56
N LEU A 323 7.28 2.24 -13.74
CA LEU A 323 6.49 1.98 -14.94
C LEU A 323 6.51 0.49 -15.30
N HIS A 324 7.72 -0.09 -15.42
CA HIS A 324 7.86 -1.50 -15.79
C HIS A 324 7.31 -2.45 -14.72
N THR A 325 7.40 -2.08 -13.43
CA THR A 325 6.76 -2.85 -12.35
C THR A 325 5.24 -2.92 -12.56
N GLY A 326 4.59 -1.80 -12.88
CA GLY A 326 3.15 -1.76 -13.15
C GLY A 326 2.77 -2.52 -14.41
N ALA A 327 3.51 -2.30 -15.49
CA ALA A 327 3.27 -2.94 -16.78
C ALA A 327 3.46 -4.46 -16.72
N GLN A 328 4.55 -4.95 -16.12
CA GLN A 328 4.78 -6.38 -15.95
C GLN A 328 3.78 -7.01 -14.97
N ALA A 329 3.37 -6.29 -13.92
CA ALA A 329 2.36 -6.80 -13.00
C ALA A 329 1.05 -7.12 -13.72
N VAL A 330 0.54 -6.19 -14.53
CA VAL A 330 -0.72 -6.43 -15.27
C VAL A 330 -0.53 -7.47 -16.38
N TRP A 331 0.62 -7.49 -17.04
CA TRP A 331 0.98 -8.52 -18.01
C TRP A 331 0.91 -9.93 -17.42
N ASP A 332 1.57 -10.16 -16.28
CA ASP A 332 1.58 -11.45 -15.61
C ASP A 332 0.19 -11.84 -15.10
N LEU A 333 -0.58 -10.88 -14.57
CA LEU A 333 -1.95 -11.12 -14.11
C LEU A 333 -2.88 -11.50 -15.26
N ARG A 334 -2.79 -10.87 -16.43
CA ARG A 334 -3.57 -11.23 -17.63
C ARG A 334 -3.26 -12.64 -18.11
N ARG A 335 -2.00 -13.08 -18.03
CA ARG A 335 -1.62 -14.46 -18.31
C ARG A 335 -2.23 -15.46 -17.34
N ILE A 336 -2.27 -15.11 -16.05
CA ILE A 336 -2.95 -15.93 -15.03
C ILE A 336 -4.45 -16.00 -15.31
N VAL A 337 -5.12 -14.89 -15.65
CA VAL A 337 -6.55 -14.90 -16.01
C VAL A 337 -6.78 -15.81 -17.24
N TRP A 338 -5.93 -15.73 -18.25
CA TRP A 338 -6.02 -16.61 -19.41
C TRP A 338 -5.92 -18.09 -19.02
N TRP A 339 -4.94 -18.47 -18.18
CA TRP A 339 -4.75 -19.83 -17.70
C TRP A 339 -5.94 -20.33 -16.89
N LEU A 340 -6.46 -19.51 -15.98
CA LEU A 340 -7.65 -19.86 -15.20
C LEU A 340 -8.87 -20.13 -16.08
N ARG A 341 -9.06 -19.34 -17.16
CA ARG A 341 -10.18 -19.52 -18.09
C ARG A 341 -10.01 -20.72 -19.01
N GLN A 342 -8.82 -20.93 -19.55
CA GLN A 342 -8.60 -21.90 -20.64
C GLN A 342 -8.10 -23.25 -20.15
N CYS A 343 -7.38 -23.32 -19.03
CA CYS A 343 -6.77 -24.54 -18.53
C CYS A 343 -7.44 -25.06 -17.25
N GLU A 344 -7.98 -24.17 -16.41
CA GLU A 344 -8.67 -24.53 -15.17
C GLU A 344 -10.20 -24.49 -15.28
N ASP A 345 -10.75 -24.16 -16.46
CA ASP A 345 -12.19 -24.03 -16.71
C ASP A 345 -12.91 -23.21 -15.62
N ALA A 346 -12.27 -22.13 -15.15
CA ALA A 346 -12.78 -21.28 -14.07
C ALA A 346 -14.16 -20.70 -14.44
N PRO A 347 -15.23 -20.97 -13.67
CA PRO A 347 -16.57 -20.47 -13.98
C PRO A 347 -16.60 -18.94 -13.87
N THR A 348 -16.01 -18.39 -12.83
CA THR A 348 -15.88 -16.95 -12.58
C THR A 348 -14.52 -16.64 -11.96
N ILE A 349 -13.97 -15.45 -12.28
CA ILE A 349 -12.67 -15.00 -11.82
C ILE A 349 -12.81 -13.59 -11.23
N GLY A 350 -12.55 -13.46 -9.93
CA GLY A 350 -12.44 -12.17 -9.26
C GLY A 350 -11.00 -11.80 -8.97
N ALA A 351 -10.74 -10.52 -8.75
CA ALA A 351 -9.45 -10.03 -8.26
C ALA A 351 -9.60 -9.19 -6.99
N LEU A 352 -8.81 -9.51 -5.97
CA LEU A 352 -8.74 -8.82 -4.69
C LEU A 352 -7.30 -8.33 -4.49
N GLY A 353 -7.10 -7.02 -4.39
CA GLY A 353 -5.78 -6.45 -4.18
C GLY A 353 -5.67 -5.59 -2.94
N HIS A 354 -4.49 -5.54 -2.33
CA HIS A 354 -4.21 -4.68 -1.18
C HIS A 354 -3.03 -3.74 -1.47
N SER A 355 -3.19 -2.44 -1.23
CA SER A 355 -2.12 -1.45 -1.35
C SER A 355 -1.55 -1.42 -2.79
N LEU A 356 -0.29 -1.79 -3.01
CA LEU A 356 0.28 -2.00 -4.35
C LEU A 356 -0.51 -3.07 -5.15
N GLY A 357 -1.02 -4.10 -4.48
CA GLY A 357 -1.95 -5.06 -5.10
C GLY A 357 -3.27 -4.43 -5.48
N GLY A 358 -3.79 -3.50 -4.66
CA GLY A 358 -4.96 -2.70 -4.97
C GLY A 358 -4.76 -1.85 -6.23
N TYR A 359 -3.59 -1.26 -6.40
CA TYR A 359 -3.18 -0.60 -7.63
C TYR A 359 -3.17 -1.58 -8.83
N ALA A 360 -2.52 -2.75 -8.65
CA ALA A 360 -2.36 -3.72 -9.74
C ALA A 360 -3.71 -4.29 -10.22
N VAL A 361 -4.64 -4.61 -9.31
CA VAL A 361 -5.99 -5.08 -9.70
C VAL A 361 -6.84 -3.95 -10.29
N SER A 362 -6.62 -2.69 -9.87
CA SER A 362 -7.29 -1.54 -10.48
C SER A 362 -6.84 -1.30 -11.92
N LEU A 363 -5.54 -1.50 -12.20
CA LEU A 363 -5.01 -1.44 -13.56
C LEU A 363 -5.51 -2.63 -14.40
N LEU A 364 -5.55 -3.84 -13.81
CA LEU A 364 -6.08 -5.04 -14.45
C LEU A 364 -7.56 -4.86 -14.85
N ALA A 365 -8.36 -4.20 -14.00
CA ALA A 365 -9.77 -3.93 -14.26
C ALA A 365 -10.03 -3.05 -15.50
N SER A 366 -9.00 -2.36 -16.00
CA SER A 366 -9.08 -1.53 -17.20
C SER A 366 -8.53 -2.22 -18.46
N LEU A 367 -7.89 -3.39 -18.33
CA LEU A 367 -7.13 -4.04 -19.41
C LEU A 367 -7.52 -5.50 -19.64
N GLU A 368 -8.39 -6.09 -18.79
CA GLU A 368 -8.75 -7.50 -18.86
C GLU A 368 -10.28 -7.70 -18.83
N GLU A 369 -10.84 -8.04 -19.99
CA GLU A 369 -12.28 -8.24 -20.17
C GLU A 369 -12.80 -9.55 -19.55
N ASN A 370 -11.91 -10.53 -19.31
CA ASN A 370 -12.29 -11.83 -18.74
C ASN A 370 -12.29 -11.82 -17.20
N LEU A 371 -12.22 -10.65 -16.58
CA LEU A 371 -12.31 -10.49 -15.14
C LEU A 371 -13.77 -10.18 -14.74
N ASP A 372 -14.37 -11.02 -13.89
CA ASP A 372 -15.77 -10.88 -13.52
C ASP A 372 -16.00 -9.82 -12.45
N CYS A 373 -15.09 -9.67 -11.49
CA CYS A 373 -15.17 -8.60 -10.49
C CYS A 373 -13.80 -8.17 -9.97
N VAL A 374 -13.77 -6.98 -9.37
CA VAL A 374 -12.55 -6.43 -8.77
C VAL A 374 -12.86 -5.73 -7.44
N VAL A 375 -12.01 -6.00 -6.44
CA VAL A 375 -12.06 -5.33 -5.14
C VAL A 375 -10.68 -4.75 -4.81
N ALA A 376 -10.60 -3.41 -4.77
CA ALA A 376 -9.38 -2.68 -4.49
C ALA A 376 -9.33 -2.21 -3.03
N GLY A 377 -8.45 -2.81 -2.22
CA GLY A 377 -8.25 -2.45 -0.81
C GLY A 377 -7.09 -1.49 -0.61
N ASN A 378 -7.32 -0.32 -0.01
CA ASN A 378 -6.34 0.74 0.20
C ASN A 378 -5.47 0.97 -1.06
N PRO A 379 -6.05 1.19 -2.25
CA PRO A 379 -5.33 1.15 -3.52
C PRO A 379 -4.35 2.31 -3.69
N ALA A 380 -3.07 2.00 -3.97
CA ALA A 380 -2.00 2.98 -4.17
C ALA A 380 -1.96 3.50 -5.62
N VAL A 381 -3.02 4.17 -6.06
CA VAL A 381 -3.28 4.48 -7.49
C VAL A 381 -2.44 5.60 -8.09
N ASP A 382 -1.81 6.43 -7.28
CA ASP A 382 -0.88 7.48 -7.72
C ASP A 382 0.48 7.31 -7.01
N PRO A 383 1.38 6.44 -7.54
CA PRO A 383 2.69 6.21 -6.96
C PRO A 383 3.58 7.45 -6.95
N SER A 384 3.40 8.39 -7.89
CA SER A 384 4.16 9.65 -7.93
C SER A 384 3.85 10.51 -6.72
N HIS A 385 2.58 10.70 -6.42
CA HIS A 385 2.13 11.44 -5.22
C HIS A 385 2.61 10.76 -3.93
N LEU A 386 2.48 9.44 -3.83
CA LEU A 386 2.94 8.69 -2.66
C LEU A 386 4.45 8.84 -2.44
N PHE A 387 5.25 8.80 -3.51
CA PHE A 387 6.68 9.05 -3.43
C PHE A 387 6.97 10.47 -2.96
N TRP A 388 6.40 11.49 -3.64
CA TRP A 388 6.69 12.90 -3.32
C TRP A 388 6.27 13.30 -1.90
N ALA A 389 5.15 12.81 -1.44
CA ALA A 389 4.64 13.08 -0.09
C ALA A 389 5.49 12.45 1.02
N ASN A 390 6.13 11.30 0.74
CA ASN A 390 6.78 10.49 1.78
C ASN A 390 8.31 10.36 1.63
N ALA A 391 8.86 10.56 0.43
CA ALA A 391 10.30 10.43 0.22
C ALA A 391 11.06 11.48 1.04
N PRO A 392 12.25 11.12 1.51
CA PRO A 392 13.10 12.08 2.23
C PRO A 392 13.40 13.33 1.41
N ALA A 393 13.50 14.48 2.08
CA ALA A 393 13.74 15.77 1.42
C ALA A 393 14.97 15.76 0.50
N ILE A 394 16.02 15.02 0.85
CA ILE A 394 17.22 14.93 0.00
C ILE A 394 16.92 14.21 -1.32
N ALA A 395 16.04 13.22 -1.35
CA ALA A 395 15.65 12.52 -2.57
C ALA A 395 14.83 13.45 -3.49
N THR A 396 13.79 14.08 -2.95
CA THR A 396 12.96 15.02 -3.70
C THR A 396 13.77 16.27 -4.14
N HIS A 397 14.69 16.78 -3.28
CA HIS A 397 15.60 17.87 -3.67
C HIS A 397 16.56 17.45 -4.78
N SER A 398 17.14 16.25 -4.73
CA SER A 398 18.05 15.76 -5.77
C SER A 398 17.34 15.65 -7.11
N LEU A 399 16.12 15.11 -7.15
CA LEU A 399 15.31 15.05 -8.36
C LEU A 399 14.93 16.45 -8.85
N SER A 400 14.49 17.32 -7.94
CA SER A 400 14.11 18.72 -8.29
C SER A 400 15.29 19.54 -8.81
N ALA A 401 16.50 19.30 -8.30
CA ALA A 401 17.72 19.96 -8.79
C ALA A 401 18.03 19.58 -10.25
N GLU A 402 17.67 18.37 -10.66
CA GLU A 402 17.74 17.89 -12.04
C GLU A 402 16.49 18.24 -12.88
N GLY A 403 15.56 19.05 -12.33
CA GLY A 403 14.36 19.50 -13.04
C GLY A 403 13.19 18.50 -13.02
N ILE A 404 13.31 17.37 -12.31
CA ILE A 404 12.25 16.38 -12.17
C ILE A 404 11.30 16.83 -11.06
N ARG A 405 9.99 16.88 -11.38
CA ARG A 405 8.90 17.20 -10.46
C ARG A 405 7.90 16.07 -10.38
N GLU A 406 6.99 16.16 -9.41
CA GLU A 406 5.89 15.20 -9.24
C GLU A 406 5.08 15.02 -10.54
N GLU A 407 4.74 16.14 -11.19
CA GLU A 407 3.95 16.14 -12.42
C GLU A 407 4.68 15.44 -13.58
N THR A 408 6.01 15.54 -13.63
CA THR A 408 6.84 14.86 -14.65
C THR A 408 6.74 13.34 -14.47
N ILE A 409 6.89 12.84 -13.24
CA ILE A 409 6.79 11.41 -12.94
C ILE A 409 5.35 10.92 -13.15
N LYS A 410 4.38 11.71 -12.72
CA LYS A 410 2.96 11.40 -12.91
C LYS A 410 2.59 11.27 -14.39
N ALA A 411 3.11 12.15 -15.24
CA ALA A 411 2.90 12.06 -16.68
C ALA A 411 3.51 10.78 -17.26
N LEU A 412 4.75 10.45 -16.91
CA LEU A 412 5.44 9.24 -17.37
C LEU A 412 4.75 7.95 -16.88
N LEU A 413 4.14 7.95 -15.71
CA LEU A 413 3.40 6.80 -15.20
C LEU A 413 1.97 6.69 -15.76
N ARG A 414 1.54 7.62 -16.63
CA ARG A 414 0.19 7.62 -17.20
C ARG A 414 -0.20 6.31 -17.87
N PRO A 415 0.64 5.61 -18.67
CA PRO A 415 0.29 4.32 -19.26
C PRO A 415 -0.05 3.23 -18.26
N VAL A 416 0.52 3.30 -17.05
CA VAL A 416 0.27 2.34 -15.98
C VAL A 416 -0.58 2.92 -14.84
N SER A 417 -1.23 4.05 -15.07
CA SER A 417 -2.09 4.67 -14.08
C SER A 417 -3.53 4.18 -14.20
N PRO A 418 -4.11 3.52 -13.19
CA PRO A 418 -5.52 3.14 -13.20
C PRO A 418 -6.46 4.35 -13.25
N LEU A 419 -5.96 5.57 -12.98
CA LEU A 419 -6.73 6.82 -13.10
C LEU A 419 -6.71 7.41 -14.52
N ALA A 420 -5.96 6.80 -15.44
CA ALA A 420 -5.87 7.25 -16.84
C ALA A 420 -6.52 6.26 -17.83
N LEU A 421 -7.02 5.14 -17.34
CA LEU A 421 -7.60 4.04 -18.12
C LEU A 421 -9.02 3.78 -17.63
N GLU A 422 -9.97 3.74 -18.56
CA GLU A 422 -11.36 3.42 -18.21
C GLU A 422 -11.50 1.94 -17.83
N PRO A 423 -12.22 1.61 -16.75
CA PRO A 423 -12.41 0.23 -16.34
C PRO A 423 -13.37 -0.51 -17.30
N VAL A 424 -13.01 -1.74 -17.67
CA VAL A 424 -13.85 -2.64 -18.51
C VAL A 424 -14.71 -3.58 -17.66
N VAL A 425 -14.36 -3.81 -16.39
CA VAL A 425 -15.21 -4.56 -15.46
C VAL A 425 -16.50 -3.78 -15.17
N PRO A 426 -17.69 -4.41 -15.18
CA PRO A 426 -18.97 -3.74 -14.95
C PRO A 426 -19.01 -2.97 -13.63
N HIS A 427 -19.72 -1.83 -13.60
CA HIS A 427 -19.78 -0.94 -12.45
C HIS A 427 -20.21 -1.62 -11.14
N GLU A 428 -21.24 -2.46 -11.20
CA GLU A 428 -21.79 -3.21 -10.07
C GLU A 428 -20.86 -4.31 -9.54
N ARG A 429 -19.82 -4.66 -10.31
CA ARG A 429 -18.82 -5.68 -9.98
C ARG A 429 -17.46 -5.08 -9.59
N ARG A 430 -17.42 -3.76 -9.37
CA ARG A 430 -16.26 -3.04 -8.86
C ARG A 430 -16.53 -2.58 -7.43
N ALA A 431 -15.53 -2.71 -6.56
CA ALA A 431 -15.61 -2.19 -5.21
C ALA A 431 -14.27 -1.71 -4.67
N ILE A 432 -14.35 -0.83 -3.69
CA ILE A 432 -13.19 -0.28 -3.00
C ILE A 432 -13.44 -0.38 -1.49
N PHE A 433 -12.40 -0.62 -0.70
CA PHE A 433 -12.46 -0.38 0.74
C PHE A 433 -11.16 0.25 1.22
N ALA A 434 -11.26 1.19 2.16
CA ALA A 434 -10.12 1.92 2.64
C ALA A 434 -10.25 2.35 4.11
N GLY A 435 -9.10 2.46 4.78
CA GLY A 435 -9.03 2.94 6.15
C GLY A 435 -9.05 4.46 6.21
N VAL A 436 -9.93 5.03 7.03
CA VAL A 436 -10.08 6.49 7.17
C VAL A 436 -8.84 7.19 7.73
N VAL A 437 -7.94 6.46 8.41
CA VAL A 437 -6.69 7.02 8.96
C VAL A 437 -5.44 6.36 8.37
N ASP A 438 -5.54 5.83 7.16
CA ASP A 438 -4.40 5.28 6.46
C ASP A 438 -3.43 6.40 6.06
N ARG A 439 -2.17 6.27 6.52
CA ARG A 439 -1.09 7.22 6.22
C ARG A 439 -0.07 6.64 5.25
N VAL A 440 -0.09 5.33 5.03
CA VAL A 440 0.74 4.65 4.03
C VAL A 440 0.18 4.90 2.64
N VAL A 441 -1.14 4.66 2.49
CA VAL A 441 -1.90 5.02 1.31
C VAL A 441 -3.06 5.90 1.77
N PRO A 442 -2.91 7.23 1.72
CA PRO A 442 -3.92 8.15 2.23
C PRO A 442 -5.31 7.94 1.58
N PRO A 443 -6.40 8.17 2.30
CA PRO A 443 -7.78 7.98 1.81
C PRO A 443 -8.08 8.69 0.49
N VAL A 444 -7.37 9.78 0.19
CA VAL A 444 -7.51 10.50 -1.09
C VAL A 444 -7.20 9.59 -2.29
N GLN A 445 -6.32 8.59 -2.15
CA GLN A 445 -6.03 7.64 -3.23
C GLN A 445 -7.25 6.77 -3.58
N ALA A 446 -7.88 6.19 -2.55
CA ALA A 446 -9.11 5.41 -2.71
C ALA A 446 -10.26 6.29 -3.22
N HIS A 447 -10.38 7.52 -2.71
CA HIS A 447 -11.37 8.48 -3.17
C HIS A 447 -11.17 8.86 -4.65
N SER A 448 -9.92 9.07 -5.09
CA SER A 448 -9.62 9.37 -6.50
C SER A 448 -10.02 8.21 -7.42
N LEU A 449 -9.75 6.97 -7.02
CA LEU A 449 -10.18 5.79 -7.75
C LEU A 449 -11.71 5.67 -7.79
N TRP A 450 -12.36 5.89 -6.65
CA TRP A 450 -13.81 5.85 -6.52
C TRP A 450 -14.49 6.84 -7.48
N ARG A 451 -14.00 8.08 -7.54
CA ARG A 451 -14.49 9.09 -8.48
C ARG A 451 -14.23 8.69 -9.93
N HIS A 452 -13.04 8.16 -10.23
CA HIS A 452 -12.68 7.72 -11.58
C HIS A 452 -13.52 6.53 -12.05
N TRP A 453 -13.86 5.63 -11.13
CA TRP A 453 -14.68 4.45 -11.42
C TRP A 453 -16.19 4.73 -11.45
N ASP A 454 -16.62 5.98 -11.43
CA ASP A 454 -18.02 6.42 -11.43
C ASP A 454 -18.76 6.04 -10.16
N GLU A 455 -18.08 6.16 -9.00
CA GLU A 455 -18.64 5.96 -7.67
C GLU A 455 -19.23 4.56 -7.40
N PRO A 456 -18.48 3.47 -7.60
CA PRO A 456 -18.94 2.12 -7.27
C PRO A 456 -19.10 1.93 -5.77
N ARG A 457 -19.39 0.71 -5.33
CA ARG A 457 -19.41 0.39 -3.89
C ARG A 457 -18.09 0.77 -3.24
N ILE A 458 -18.16 1.49 -2.13
CA ILE A 458 -17.01 1.81 -1.29
C ILE A 458 -17.32 1.61 0.18
N ALA A 459 -16.42 0.94 0.90
CA ALA A 459 -16.48 0.82 2.34
C ALA A 459 -15.32 1.55 3.00
N TRP A 460 -15.64 2.41 3.97
CA TRP A 460 -14.67 3.11 4.80
C TRP A 460 -14.65 2.49 6.19
N TYR A 461 -13.53 1.94 6.63
CA TYR A 461 -13.40 1.38 7.96
C TYR A 461 -12.60 2.29 8.89
N GLN A 462 -12.99 2.33 10.19
CA GLN A 462 -12.28 3.08 11.23
C GLN A 462 -10.94 2.39 11.58
N GLY A 463 -9.94 2.61 10.72
CA GLY A 463 -8.65 1.95 10.82
C GLY A 463 -7.60 2.52 9.90
N ALA A 464 -6.39 1.98 10.05
CA ALA A 464 -5.20 2.30 9.28
C ALA A 464 -4.88 1.17 8.29
N HIS A 465 -3.80 1.27 7.54
CA HIS A 465 -3.38 0.37 6.45
C HIS A 465 -3.43 -1.14 6.75
N GLN A 466 -3.27 -1.54 8.01
CA GLN A 466 -3.12 -2.95 8.37
C GLN A 466 -4.42 -3.75 8.50
N ARG A 467 -5.58 -3.11 8.62
CA ARG A 467 -6.82 -3.85 8.92
C ARG A 467 -7.46 -4.56 7.74
N PHE A 468 -7.13 -4.19 6.50
CA PHE A 468 -7.56 -4.86 5.28
C PHE A 468 -8.85 -5.71 5.50
N ILE A 469 -8.99 -6.95 5.03
CA ILE A 469 -10.18 -7.79 5.20
C ILE A 469 -10.49 -8.24 6.65
N ARG A 470 -9.75 -7.73 7.65
CA ARG A 470 -10.10 -7.94 9.08
C ARG A 470 -11.16 -6.96 9.59
N ALA A 471 -11.45 -5.92 8.84
CA ALA A 471 -12.55 -5.03 9.12
C ALA A 471 -13.85 -5.62 8.55
N SER A 472 -14.93 -5.56 9.33
CA SER A 472 -16.26 -6.05 8.92
C SER A 472 -16.74 -5.38 7.65
N GLU A 473 -16.55 -4.07 7.55
CA GLU A 473 -16.95 -3.24 6.40
C GLU A 473 -16.24 -3.68 5.11
N GLY A 474 -14.95 -4.10 5.23
CA GLY A 474 -14.18 -4.62 4.11
C GLY A 474 -14.65 -6.02 3.67
N ARG A 475 -15.08 -6.87 4.61
CA ARG A 475 -15.67 -8.19 4.30
C ARG A 475 -17.03 -8.05 3.65
N GLU A 476 -17.88 -7.18 4.18
CA GLU A 476 -19.23 -6.93 3.67
C GLU A 476 -19.18 -6.50 2.20
N VAL A 477 -18.40 -5.46 1.87
CA VAL A 477 -18.27 -4.98 0.49
C VAL A 477 -17.63 -6.01 -0.44
N LEU A 478 -16.71 -6.85 0.08
CA LEU A 478 -16.13 -7.96 -0.69
C LEU A 478 -17.21 -9.00 -1.03
N GLU A 479 -17.96 -9.48 -0.04
CA GLU A 479 -19.00 -10.49 -0.25
C GLU A 479 -20.12 -10.00 -1.16
N GLU A 480 -20.57 -8.74 -1.01
CA GLU A 480 -21.57 -8.13 -1.90
C GLU A 480 -21.08 -8.09 -3.35
N THR A 481 -19.77 -7.77 -3.56
CA THR A 481 -19.19 -7.70 -4.90
C THR A 481 -19.02 -9.10 -5.50
N LEU A 482 -18.63 -10.08 -4.69
CA LEU A 482 -18.55 -11.48 -5.13
C LEU A 482 -19.92 -12.05 -5.49
N ARG A 483 -20.99 -11.72 -4.73
CA ARG A 483 -22.37 -12.10 -5.09
C ARG A 483 -22.83 -11.45 -6.39
N ALA A 484 -22.52 -10.17 -6.59
CA ALA A 484 -22.84 -9.47 -7.85
C ALA A 484 -22.14 -10.07 -9.09
N ALA A 485 -21.08 -10.86 -8.87
CA ALA A 485 -20.33 -11.57 -9.91
C ALA A 485 -20.63 -13.08 -9.94
N ASP A 486 -21.70 -13.52 -9.29
CA ASP A 486 -22.11 -14.94 -9.22
C ASP A 486 -21.02 -15.87 -8.61
N MET A 487 -20.11 -15.31 -7.79
CA MET A 487 -19.04 -16.06 -7.13
C MET A 487 -19.47 -16.64 -5.77
N LEU A 488 -20.51 -16.10 -5.17
CA LEU A 488 -21.12 -16.58 -3.93
C LEU A 488 -22.63 -16.73 -4.13
N PRO A 489 -23.30 -17.68 -3.44
CA PRO A 489 -24.74 -17.80 -3.48
C PRO A 489 -25.42 -16.52 -2.94
N GLU A 490 -26.63 -16.24 -3.44
CA GLU A 490 -27.46 -15.18 -2.89
C GLU A 490 -27.77 -15.46 -1.40
N GLU A 491 -27.79 -14.41 -0.58
CA GLU A 491 -28.28 -14.56 0.79
C GLU A 491 -29.75 -15.01 0.74
N THR A 492 -30.00 -16.22 1.17
CA THR A 492 -31.37 -16.62 1.48
C THR A 492 -31.86 -15.73 2.60
N THR A 493 -32.67 -14.71 2.27
CA THR A 493 -33.44 -13.96 3.24
C THR A 493 -34.35 -14.97 3.97
N GLY A 494 -33.83 -15.52 5.08
CA GLY A 494 -34.58 -16.36 5.96
C GLY A 494 -35.76 -15.55 6.50
N THR A 495 -36.92 -15.68 5.88
CA THR A 495 -38.20 -15.36 6.52
C THR A 495 -38.27 -16.19 7.79
N ALA A 496 -37.83 -15.61 8.91
CA ALA A 496 -38.17 -16.11 10.22
C ALA A 496 -39.68 -16.04 10.32
N SER A 497 -40.34 -17.16 9.94
CA SER A 497 -41.72 -17.39 10.31
C SER A 497 -41.75 -17.53 11.82
N HIS A 498 -42.01 -16.45 12.53
CA HIS A 498 -42.59 -16.53 13.86
C HIS A 498 -43.97 -17.14 13.71
N SER A 499 -44.06 -18.46 13.83
CA SER A 499 -45.30 -19.15 14.14
C SER A 499 -45.42 -19.20 15.65
N ALA A 500 -46.43 -18.50 16.12
CA ALA A 500 -47.14 -18.46 17.38
C ALA A 500 -46.82 -19.51 18.47
#